data_ab039bdb24ec75d42580d6eb651f55c6
#
_entry.id   ab039bdb24ec75d42580d6eb651f55c6
#
_cell.length_a   1.000
_cell.length_b   1.000
_cell.length_c   1.000
_cell.angle_alpha   90.00
_cell.angle_beta   90.00
_cell.angle_gamma   90.00
#
_symmetry.space_group_name_H-M   'P 1'
#
loop_
_entity.id
_entity.type
_entity.pdbx_description
1 polymer ?
#
loop_
_entity_poly.entity_id
_entity_poly.type
_entity_poly.pdbx_seq_one_letter_code
_entity_poly.pdbx_strand_id
1 'polypeptide(L)'
;MPKRDMNDLLKKRMSATQQAAEIVVGDEAYETLFRGAPAPETSRFCDLPIDRLRPFFTADIGFHPYPPEKLKAFSQQLAEQGIYERVIVRPISGSNDYEILAGHNRTRAWQITGYNMIPAEVVSADDARAVSIAVATNLLRRQDLTIIERGKAYHALLVESNRNGQRSQDHP
;
A
#
# COMPACT_ATOMS: atom_id res chain seq x y z
N MET A 1 8.76 -37.12 -46.04
CA MET A 1 8.93 -36.06 -45.02
C MET A 1 7.57 -35.82 -44.37
N PRO A 2 7.40 -36.06 -43.04
CA PRO A 2 6.09 -35.85 -42.41
C PRO A 2 5.85 -34.34 -42.27
N LYS A 3 4.69 -33.90 -42.76
CA LYS A 3 4.20 -32.52 -42.56
C LYS A 3 3.95 -32.31 -41.06
N ARG A 4 4.72 -31.43 -40.44
CA ARG A 4 4.45 -30.97 -39.06
C ARG A 4 3.12 -30.22 -39.07
N ASP A 5 2.18 -30.73 -38.28
CA ASP A 5 0.85 -30.18 -38.19
C ASP A 5 0.89 -28.83 -37.46
N MET A 6 0.52 -27.77 -38.15
CA MET A 6 0.53 -26.39 -37.69
C MET A 6 -0.38 -26.23 -36.42
N ASN A 7 -1.40 -27.07 -36.34
CA ASN A 7 -2.31 -27.09 -35.18
C ASN A 7 -1.64 -27.59 -33.88
N ASP A 8 -0.70 -28.52 -33.97
CA ASP A 8 0.06 -29.02 -32.82
C ASP A 8 1.04 -27.96 -32.29
N LEU A 9 1.62 -27.16 -33.18
CA LEU A 9 2.51 -26.05 -32.81
C LEU A 9 1.72 -24.89 -32.19
N LEU A 10 0.51 -24.61 -32.66
CA LEU A 10 -0.37 -23.62 -32.09
C LEU A 10 -0.90 -24.03 -30.70
N LYS A 11 -1.30 -25.27 -30.51
CA LYS A 11 -1.71 -25.82 -29.21
C LYS A 11 -0.58 -25.77 -28.18
N LYS A 12 0.64 -26.11 -28.60
CA LYS A 12 1.82 -26.08 -27.73
C LYS A 12 2.25 -24.64 -27.35
N ARG A 13 2.03 -23.67 -28.26
CA ARG A 13 2.24 -22.24 -27.95
C ARG A 13 1.16 -21.68 -27.04
N MET A 14 -0.11 -22.04 -27.27
CA MET A 14 -1.22 -21.60 -26.42
C MET A 14 -1.13 -22.17 -25.00
N SER A 15 -0.72 -23.43 -24.84
CA SER A 15 -0.49 -24.02 -23.51
C SER A 15 0.70 -23.38 -22.78
N ALA A 16 1.78 -23.04 -23.50
CA ALA A 16 2.91 -22.33 -22.92
C ALA A 16 2.59 -20.87 -22.55
N THR A 17 1.70 -20.22 -23.32
CA THR A 17 1.24 -18.86 -23.02
C THR A 17 0.23 -18.85 -21.88
N GLN A 18 -0.61 -19.87 -21.74
CA GLN A 18 -1.48 -20.05 -20.58
C GLN A 18 -0.70 -20.35 -19.28
N GLN A 19 0.38 -21.15 -19.35
CA GLN A 19 1.27 -21.37 -18.21
C GLN A 19 2.10 -20.13 -17.85
N ALA A 20 2.41 -19.25 -18.82
CA ALA A 20 3.10 -17.98 -18.55
C ALA A 20 2.15 -16.85 -18.09
N ALA A 21 0.86 -16.97 -18.34
CA ALA A 21 -0.15 -16.00 -17.87
C ALA A 21 -0.66 -16.30 -16.46
N GLU A 22 -0.41 -17.48 -15.93
CA GLU A 22 -0.59 -17.86 -14.53
C GLU A 22 0.71 -17.69 -13.72
N ILE A 23 1.32 -16.51 -13.79
CA ILE A 23 1.98 -15.98 -12.60
C ILE A 23 0.84 -15.43 -11.74
N VAL A 24 0.05 -16.32 -11.20
CA VAL A 24 -0.54 -16.14 -9.89
C VAL A 24 0.66 -15.83 -9.02
N VAL A 25 0.83 -14.56 -8.65
CA VAL A 25 1.58 -14.22 -7.44
C VAL A 25 0.76 -14.92 -6.36
N GLY A 26 1.13 -16.17 -6.10
CA GLY A 26 0.36 -17.06 -5.25
C GLY A 26 0.19 -16.41 -3.91
N ASP A 27 -0.92 -16.68 -3.26
CA ASP A 27 -1.15 -16.35 -1.85
C ASP A 27 0.07 -16.67 -0.98
N GLU A 28 0.91 -17.64 -1.37
CA GLU A 28 2.19 -17.99 -0.72
C GLU A 28 3.26 -16.90 -0.81
N ALA A 29 3.39 -16.18 -1.92
CA ALA A 29 4.34 -15.05 -2.02
C ALA A 29 3.84 -13.86 -1.19
N TYR A 30 2.54 -13.62 -1.18
CA TYR A 30 1.89 -12.65 -0.32
C TYR A 30 2.05 -13.03 1.15
N GLU A 31 1.73 -14.27 1.52
CA GLU A 31 1.91 -14.83 2.85
C GLU A 31 3.38 -14.77 3.31
N THR A 32 4.34 -15.05 2.43
CA THR A 32 5.77 -15.01 2.77
C THR A 32 6.26 -13.59 3.02
N LEU A 33 5.77 -12.60 2.27
CA LEU A 33 6.11 -11.18 2.47
C LEU A 33 5.48 -10.61 3.75
N PHE A 34 4.34 -11.14 4.19
CA PHE A 34 3.59 -10.60 5.33
C PHE A 34 3.59 -11.51 6.58
N ARG A 35 4.03 -12.78 6.46
CA ARG A 35 4.06 -13.78 7.55
C ARG A 35 5.02 -13.44 8.69
N GLY A 36 5.98 -12.55 8.48
CA GLY A 36 6.95 -12.13 9.51
C GLY A 36 6.55 -10.88 10.28
N ALA A 37 5.44 -10.23 9.92
CA ALA A 37 5.01 -9.04 10.61
C ALA A 37 4.05 -9.43 11.73
N PRO A 38 4.41 -9.26 13.01
CA PRO A 38 3.46 -9.46 14.11
C PRO A 38 2.24 -8.59 13.83
N ALA A 39 1.05 -9.17 14.00
CA ALA A 39 -0.19 -8.40 13.96
C ALA A 39 -0.02 -7.18 14.87
N PRO A 40 -0.54 -5.99 14.52
CA PRO A 40 -0.48 -4.85 15.39
C PRO A 40 -1.13 -5.26 16.71
N GLU A 41 -0.34 -5.35 17.78
CA GLU A 41 -0.80 -5.82 19.09
C GLU A 41 -1.91 -4.93 19.65
N THR A 42 -2.04 -3.70 19.14
CA THR A 42 -3.15 -2.80 19.48
C THR A 42 -3.43 -1.83 18.33
N SER A 43 -4.52 -2.05 17.60
CA SER A 43 -5.12 -0.98 16.80
C SER A 43 -6.22 -0.27 17.59
N ARG A 44 -6.25 1.05 17.58
CA ARG A 44 -7.27 1.86 18.20
C ARG A 44 -8.02 2.66 17.15
N PHE A 45 -9.35 2.52 17.14
CA PHE A 45 -10.22 3.33 16.28
C PHE A 45 -10.63 4.62 17.00
N CYS A 46 -10.42 5.76 16.37
CA CYS A 46 -10.80 7.06 16.89
C CYS A 46 -10.90 8.10 15.79
N ASP A 47 -11.52 9.23 16.08
CA ASP A 47 -11.48 10.40 15.20
C ASP A 47 -10.29 11.27 15.60
N LEU A 48 -9.51 11.71 14.62
CA LEU A 48 -8.32 12.52 14.82
C LEU A 48 -8.47 13.90 14.16
N PRO A 49 -7.91 14.96 14.76
CA PRO A 49 -7.81 16.25 14.12
C PRO A 49 -6.93 16.17 12.88
N ILE A 50 -7.42 16.68 11.74
CA ILE A 50 -6.71 16.60 10.46
C ILE A 50 -5.42 17.40 10.47
N ASP A 51 -5.37 18.51 11.21
CA ASP A 51 -4.21 19.37 11.37
C ASP A 51 -3.01 18.68 12.06
N ARG A 52 -3.25 17.57 12.78
CA ARG A 52 -2.22 16.73 13.40
C ARG A 52 -1.73 15.59 12.52
N LEU A 53 -2.24 15.46 11.31
CA LEU A 53 -1.85 14.40 10.40
C LEU A 53 -0.71 14.86 9.49
N ARG A 54 0.38 14.10 9.47
CA ARG A 54 1.56 14.32 8.62
C ARG A 54 1.69 13.19 7.61
N PRO A 55 2.05 13.46 6.36
CA PRO A 55 2.30 12.41 5.40
C PRO A 55 3.54 11.59 5.79
N PHE A 56 3.39 10.26 5.79
CA PHE A 56 4.51 9.33 5.87
C PHE A 56 4.95 9.01 4.46
N PHE A 57 5.94 9.75 3.93
CA PHE A 57 6.62 9.39 2.70
C PHE A 57 8.07 9.83 2.79
N THR A 58 8.95 8.88 2.50
CA THR A 58 10.31 9.20 2.10
C THR A 58 10.32 9.53 0.60
N ALA A 59 11.33 10.23 0.13
CA ALA A 59 11.50 10.55 -1.28
C ALA A 59 11.47 9.29 -2.17
N ASP A 60 11.79 8.13 -1.60
CA ASP A 60 11.90 6.85 -2.29
C ASP A 60 10.55 6.11 -2.45
N ILE A 61 9.54 6.41 -1.62
CA ILE A 61 8.25 5.70 -1.60
C ILE A 61 7.08 6.60 -2.03
N GLY A 62 7.35 7.80 -2.54
CA GLY A 62 6.33 8.77 -2.91
C GLY A 62 5.42 8.26 -4.03
N PHE A 63 4.14 8.03 -3.73
CA PHE A 63 3.11 7.80 -4.74
C PHE A 63 2.53 9.16 -5.18
N HIS A 64 2.31 9.33 -6.48
CA HIS A 64 1.73 10.57 -6.98
C HIS A 64 0.35 10.84 -6.36
N PRO A 65 0.06 12.09 -5.96
CA PRO A 65 -1.25 12.47 -5.45
C PRO A 65 -2.29 12.48 -6.57
N TYR A 66 -3.57 12.43 -6.20
CA TYR A 66 -4.62 12.64 -7.20
C TYR A 66 -4.52 14.02 -7.82
N PRO A 67 -4.75 14.15 -9.14
CA PRO A 67 -4.89 15.45 -9.80
C PRO A 67 -6.02 16.27 -9.14
N PRO A 68 -5.97 17.61 -9.19
CA PRO A 68 -6.94 18.48 -8.52
C PRO A 68 -8.39 18.17 -8.87
N GLU A 69 -8.70 17.86 -10.12
CA GLU A 69 -10.06 17.51 -10.57
C GLU A 69 -10.56 16.20 -9.94
N LYS A 70 -9.71 15.16 -9.94
CA LYS A 70 -10.03 13.87 -9.31
C LYS A 70 -10.19 14.03 -7.79
N LEU A 71 -9.36 14.87 -7.18
CA LEU A 71 -9.43 15.16 -5.76
C LEU A 71 -10.72 15.89 -5.40
N LYS A 72 -11.15 16.86 -6.22
CA LYS A 72 -12.41 17.61 -6.06
C LYS A 72 -13.62 16.68 -6.20
N ALA A 73 -13.65 15.84 -7.23
CA ALA A 73 -14.72 14.85 -7.41
C ALA A 73 -14.80 13.89 -6.21
N PHE A 74 -13.64 13.44 -5.73
CA PHE A 74 -13.56 12.57 -4.55
C PHE A 74 -14.02 13.29 -3.28
N SER A 75 -13.71 14.58 -3.10
CA SER A 75 -14.21 15.35 -1.96
C SER A 75 -15.73 15.51 -1.96
N GLN A 76 -16.35 15.72 -3.13
CA GLN A 76 -17.80 15.76 -3.26
C GLN A 76 -18.44 14.42 -2.90
N GLN A 77 -17.89 13.31 -3.40
CA GLN A 77 -18.35 11.98 -3.03
C GLN A 77 -18.28 11.73 -1.51
N LEU A 78 -17.17 12.13 -0.88
CA LEU A 78 -17.02 11.99 0.57
C LEU A 78 -17.99 12.89 1.36
N ALA A 79 -18.29 14.08 0.87
CA ALA A 79 -19.27 14.97 1.51
C ALA A 79 -20.69 14.40 1.45
N GLU A 80 -21.05 13.73 0.36
CA GLU A 80 -22.37 13.12 0.17
C GLU A 80 -22.54 11.79 0.90
N GLN A 81 -21.50 10.96 0.89
CA GLN A 81 -21.59 9.57 1.36
C GLN A 81 -20.89 9.34 2.70
N GLY A 82 -20.04 10.26 3.15
CA GLY A 82 -19.19 10.09 4.32
C GLY A 82 -17.94 9.23 4.04
N ILE A 83 -17.17 8.98 5.09
CA ILE A 83 -16.00 8.12 5.04
C ILE A 83 -16.35 6.72 5.56
N TYR A 84 -16.33 5.72 4.69
CA TYR A 84 -16.53 4.32 5.06
C TYR A 84 -15.24 3.62 5.49
N GLU A 85 -14.09 4.05 4.95
CA GLU A 85 -12.79 3.47 5.30
C GLU A 85 -11.96 4.46 6.11
N ARG A 86 -11.41 4.03 7.23
CA ARG A 86 -10.54 4.83 8.08
C ARG A 86 -9.18 5.09 7.40
N VAL A 87 -8.55 6.20 7.75
CA VAL A 87 -7.12 6.40 7.45
C VAL A 87 -6.31 5.60 8.45
N ILE A 88 -5.20 5.00 8.02
CA ILE A 88 -4.28 4.26 8.90
C ILE A 88 -3.15 5.20 9.25
N VAL A 89 -2.91 5.37 10.54
CA VAL A 89 -1.90 6.29 11.06
C VAL A 89 -1.08 5.64 12.17
N ARG A 90 0.13 6.16 12.41
CA ARG A 90 0.93 5.82 13.60
C ARG A 90 1.28 7.09 14.38
N PRO A 91 1.47 7.02 15.71
CA PRO A 91 1.94 8.15 16.48
C PRO A 91 3.39 8.53 16.12
N ILE A 92 3.69 9.82 16.15
CA ILE A 92 5.07 10.32 16.03
C ILE A 92 5.64 10.43 17.44
N SER A 93 6.77 9.75 17.69
CA SER A 93 7.44 9.79 18.99
C SER A 93 7.82 11.24 19.38
N GLY A 94 7.49 11.63 20.62
CA GLY A 94 7.80 12.97 21.13
C GLY A 94 6.89 14.10 20.61
N SER A 95 5.83 13.76 19.87
CA SER A 95 4.85 14.72 19.34
C SER A 95 3.42 14.22 19.61
N ASN A 96 2.46 15.14 19.51
CA ASN A 96 1.04 14.78 19.49
C ASN A 96 0.52 14.54 18.03
N ASP A 97 1.41 14.55 17.05
CA ASP A 97 1.08 14.35 15.64
C ASP A 97 1.12 12.87 15.26
N TYR A 98 0.52 12.54 14.13
CA TYR A 98 0.45 11.20 13.59
C TYR A 98 0.92 11.17 12.14
N GLU A 99 1.62 10.11 11.74
CA GLU A 99 1.98 9.85 10.36
C GLU A 99 0.91 9.03 9.65
N ILE A 100 0.50 9.47 8.46
CA ILE A 100 -0.49 8.78 7.62
C ILE A 100 0.23 7.66 6.86
N LEU A 101 -0.04 6.41 7.20
CA LEU A 101 0.48 5.24 6.50
C LEU A 101 -0.39 4.90 5.27
N ALA A 102 -1.71 5.07 5.40
CA ALA A 102 -2.65 4.87 4.30
C ALA A 102 -3.78 5.90 4.33
N GLY A 103 -4.22 6.35 3.14
CA GLY A 103 -5.36 7.27 3.00
C GLY A 103 -4.98 8.73 2.73
N HIS A 104 -3.78 9.04 2.24
CA HIS A 104 -3.32 10.40 1.92
C HIS A 104 -4.30 11.19 1.04
N ASN A 105 -4.79 10.59 -0.05
CA ASN A 105 -5.76 11.26 -0.93
C ASN A 105 -7.12 11.44 -0.24
N ARG A 106 -7.52 10.52 0.62
CA ARG A 106 -8.73 10.64 1.44
C ARG A 106 -8.62 11.78 2.43
N THR A 107 -7.51 11.90 3.13
CA THR A 107 -7.25 13.03 4.05
C THR A 107 -7.31 14.37 3.32
N ARG A 108 -6.67 14.48 2.17
CA ARG A 108 -6.71 15.70 1.34
C ARG A 108 -8.12 16.02 0.84
N ALA A 109 -8.85 15.02 0.37
CA ALA A 109 -10.22 15.20 -0.09
C ALA A 109 -11.14 15.62 1.07
N TRP A 110 -10.94 15.05 2.26
CA TRP A 110 -11.70 15.38 3.45
C TRP A 110 -11.42 16.79 3.96
N GLN A 111 -10.17 17.26 3.85
CA GLN A 111 -9.85 18.68 4.14
C GLN A 111 -10.63 19.66 3.27
N ILE A 112 -10.87 19.33 1.99
CA ILE A 112 -11.64 20.17 1.06
C ILE A 112 -13.10 20.27 1.48
N THR A 113 -13.66 19.27 2.15
CA THR A 113 -15.05 19.30 2.65
C THR A 113 -15.24 20.25 3.82
N GLY A 114 -14.17 20.71 4.47
CA GLY A 114 -14.20 21.60 5.62
C GLY A 114 -14.37 20.90 6.97
N TYR A 115 -14.40 19.56 7.01
CA TYR A 115 -14.40 18.83 8.27
C TYR A 115 -13.03 18.86 8.96
N ASN A 116 -13.03 19.03 10.29
CA ASN A 116 -11.79 19.12 11.07
C ASN A 116 -11.33 17.79 11.70
N MET A 117 -12.22 16.79 11.73
CA MET A 117 -11.92 15.46 12.29
C MET A 117 -12.07 14.42 11.22
N ILE A 118 -11.24 13.37 11.27
CA ILE A 118 -11.27 12.27 10.31
C ILE A 118 -11.23 10.92 11.04
N PRO A 119 -12.06 9.95 10.66
CA PRO A 119 -12.01 8.60 11.20
C PRO A 119 -10.66 7.93 10.90
N ALA A 120 -9.97 7.47 11.94
CA ALA A 120 -8.64 6.90 11.86
C ALA A 120 -8.54 5.58 12.60
N GLU A 121 -7.63 4.76 12.13
CA GLU A 121 -7.10 3.59 12.80
C GLU A 121 -5.66 3.90 13.21
N VAL A 122 -5.41 3.98 14.52
CA VAL A 122 -4.07 4.22 15.06
C VAL A 122 -3.41 2.88 15.31
N VAL A 123 -2.31 2.63 14.62
CA VAL A 123 -1.55 1.39 14.75
C VAL A 123 -0.20 1.66 15.40
N SER A 124 0.30 0.70 16.18
CA SER A 124 1.70 0.70 16.63
C SER A 124 2.53 0.06 15.51
N ALA A 125 3.46 0.83 14.94
CA ALA A 125 4.32 0.37 13.85
C ALA A 125 5.68 1.05 13.92
N ASP A 126 6.74 0.26 13.84
CA ASP A 126 8.08 0.76 13.55
C ASP A 126 8.20 1.19 12.08
N ASP A 127 9.37 1.68 11.66
CA ASP A 127 9.56 2.18 10.30
C ASP A 127 9.40 1.09 9.24
N ALA A 128 9.86 -0.13 9.50
CA ALA A 128 9.74 -1.24 8.58
C ALA A 128 8.27 -1.65 8.37
N ARG A 129 7.52 -1.73 9.46
CA ARG A 129 6.09 -2.02 9.43
C ARG A 129 5.30 -0.88 8.76
N ALA A 130 5.67 0.38 9.03
CA ALA A 130 5.05 1.53 8.41
C ALA A 130 5.24 1.54 6.89
N VAL A 131 6.45 1.24 6.40
CA VAL A 131 6.73 1.06 4.97
C VAL A 131 5.89 -0.06 4.38
N SER A 132 5.83 -1.22 5.06
CA SER A 132 5.04 -2.36 4.60
C SER A 132 3.55 -2.02 4.46
N ILE A 133 2.95 -1.35 5.45
CA ILE A 133 1.56 -0.90 5.39
C ILE A 133 1.35 0.09 4.24
N ALA A 134 2.21 1.12 4.13
CA ALA A 134 2.09 2.15 3.11
C ALA A 134 2.21 1.59 1.69
N VAL A 135 3.15 0.67 1.48
CA VAL A 135 3.35 0.03 0.17
C VAL A 135 2.23 -0.94 -0.16
N ALA A 136 1.88 -1.85 0.75
CA ALA A 136 0.85 -2.84 0.52
C ALA A 136 -0.50 -2.22 0.18
N THR A 137 -0.92 -1.21 0.95
CA THR A 137 -2.21 -0.53 0.72
C THR A 137 -2.27 0.19 -0.62
N ASN A 138 -1.15 0.73 -1.11
CA ASN A 138 -1.10 1.39 -2.41
C ASN A 138 -0.99 0.38 -3.56
N LEU A 139 -0.13 -0.63 -3.48
CA LEU A 139 0.03 -1.64 -4.53
C LEU A 139 -1.25 -2.44 -4.77
N LEU A 140 -1.99 -2.77 -3.70
CA LEU A 140 -3.21 -3.57 -3.80
C LEU A 140 -4.43 -2.76 -4.26
N ARG A 141 -4.50 -1.47 -3.90
CA ARG A 141 -5.70 -0.66 -4.12
C ARG A 141 -5.62 0.29 -5.30
N ARG A 142 -4.42 0.65 -5.75
CA ARG A 142 -4.23 1.61 -6.83
C ARG A 142 -3.89 0.92 -8.14
N GLN A 143 -4.79 1.06 -9.12
CA GLN A 143 -4.58 0.58 -10.48
C GLN A 143 -3.83 1.59 -11.36
N ASP A 144 -3.77 2.87 -10.93
CA ASP A 144 -3.18 3.99 -11.67
C ASP A 144 -1.68 4.20 -11.38
N LEU A 145 -1.04 3.28 -10.67
CA LEU A 145 0.40 3.36 -10.41
C LEU A 145 1.22 3.09 -11.66
N THR A 146 2.20 3.95 -11.89
CA THR A 146 3.19 3.78 -12.95
C THR A 146 4.12 2.60 -12.65
N ILE A 147 4.79 2.08 -13.70
CA ILE A 147 5.78 1.01 -13.55
C ILE A 147 6.92 1.44 -12.61
N ILE A 148 7.32 2.73 -12.68
CA ILE A 148 8.37 3.29 -11.83
C ILE A 148 7.93 3.30 -10.36
N GLU A 149 6.71 3.74 -10.06
CA GLU A 149 6.18 3.75 -8.70
C GLU A 149 6.07 2.34 -8.12
N ARG A 150 5.60 1.38 -8.92
CA ARG A 150 5.58 -0.04 -8.53
C ARG A 150 6.98 -0.57 -8.24
N GLY A 151 7.97 -0.26 -9.11
CA GLY A 151 9.35 -0.64 -8.92
C GLY A 151 9.95 -0.08 -7.63
N LYS A 152 9.75 1.20 -7.34
CA LYS A 152 10.17 1.84 -6.10
C LYS A 152 9.51 1.22 -4.87
N ALA A 153 8.22 0.94 -4.94
CA ALA A 153 7.47 0.31 -3.87
C ALA A 153 8.01 -1.09 -3.54
N TYR A 154 8.25 -1.93 -4.54
CA TYR A 154 8.87 -3.24 -4.35
C TYR A 154 10.29 -3.14 -3.81
N HIS A 155 11.09 -2.20 -4.31
CA HIS A 155 12.44 -1.97 -3.81
C HIS A 155 12.44 -1.59 -2.32
N ALA A 156 11.53 -0.71 -1.91
CA ALA A 156 11.39 -0.32 -0.51
C ALA A 156 11.05 -1.51 0.41
N LEU A 157 10.14 -2.40 -0.02
CA LEU A 157 9.84 -3.63 0.71
C LEU A 157 11.05 -4.54 0.85
N LEU A 158 11.82 -4.73 -0.24
CA LEU A 158 13.02 -5.56 -0.21
C LEU A 158 14.10 -5.00 0.72
N VAL A 159 14.33 -3.68 0.71
CA VAL A 159 15.29 -3.04 1.60
C VAL A 159 14.92 -3.26 3.07
N GLU A 160 13.65 -3.07 3.42
CA GLU A 160 13.20 -3.26 4.81
C GLU A 160 13.18 -4.73 5.22
N SER A 161 12.84 -5.66 4.32
CA SER A 161 12.92 -7.10 4.57
C SER A 161 14.36 -7.54 4.88
N ASN A 162 15.33 -7.04 4.12
CA ASN A 162 16.74 -7.36 4.34
C ASN A 162 17.26 -6.79 5.66
N ARG A 163 16.85 -5.57 6.06
CA ARG A 163 17.21 -4.98 7.35
C ARG A 163 16.68 -5.79 8.54
N ASN A 164 15.46 -6.31 8.43
CA ASN A 164 14.86 -7.16 9.47
C ASN A 164 15.54 -8.52 9.55
N GLY A 165 15.94 -9.11 8.42
CA GLY A 165 16.69 -10.37 8.39
C GLY A 165 18.07 -10.26 9.05
N GLN A 166 18.76 -9.14 8.92
CA GLN A 166 20.06 -8.90 9.58
C GLN A 166 19.93 -8.70 11.09
N ARG A 167 18.91 -7.98 11.57
CA ARG A 167 18.66 -7.78 13.01
C ARG A 167 18.35 -9.08 13.75
N SER A 168 17.76 -10.07 13.08
CA SER A 168 17.47 -11.38 13.68
C SER A 168 18.69 -12.29 13.81
N GLN A 169 19.80 -12.00 13.13
CA GLN A 169 21.06 -12.76 13.21
C GLN A 169 22.04 -12.20 14.26
N ASP A 170 21.85 -10.97 14.70
CA ASP A 170 22.75 -10.28 15.65
C ASP A 170 22.33 -10.45 17.13
N HIS A 171 21.31 -11.25 17.44
CA HIS A 171 20.96 -11.63 18.80
C HIS A 171 21.34 -13.09 19.06
N PRO A 172 22.38 -13.35 19.90
CA PRO A 172 22.73 -14.68 20.36
C PRO A 172 21.70 -15.23 21.35
#